data_3a99eb2e20a11822a37367c237ca68b0
#
_entry.id   3a99eb2e20a11822a37367c237ca68b0
#
_cell.length_a   1.000
_cell.length_b   1.000
_cell.length_c   1.000
_cell.angle_alpha   90.00
_cell.angle_beta   90.00
_cell.angle_gamma   90.00
#
_symmetry.space_group_name_H-M   'P 1'
#
loop_
_entity.id
_entity.type
_entity.pdbx_description
1 polymer ?
#
loop_
_entity_poly.entity_id
_entity_poly.type
_entity_poly.pdbx_seq_one_letter_code
_entity_poly.pdbx_strand_id
1 'polypeptide(L)'
;MLVLGVAVFLVLALKLYQLQIKQHDYYQSKALDQQTRSTVVTASRGTIYDRNGNELAASATAETVFLSPKELAEELEKPETKWTKESLSAGLSQLLGVTQESILEQMERTYSQYEVVKLRVDEDTANAVRELLNDNEVHGVYLETDAKRYYPYGSLAAHVIGFVGTDNTGLYGLEAQYEEELQGQTGLVVSAKDNGGNALPYEYEQYYASHNGDDLVLTLDTNVQYYLEKYVKEMADQFEAANGATGIVMDVKTGGVLGMVSYPNYDLNNYSEVSDARLKAAIEDGSASLADQQLRQWRNKALNDTYAVSYTHLTLPTNSL
;
A
#
# COMPACT_ATOMS: atom_id res chain seq x y z
N MET A 1 -65.69 -20.00 -22.00
CA MET A 1 -65.05 -18.87 -21.25
C MET A 1 -64.51 -19.33 -19.88
N LEU A 2 -65.26 -19.99 -19.03
CA LEU A 2 -64.83 -20.38 -17.67
C LEU A 2 -63.62 -21.33 -17.66
N VAL A 3 -63.59 -22.36 -18.53
CA VAL A 3 -62.48 -23.31 -18.66
C VAL A 3 -61.19 -22.63 -19.11
N LEU A 4 -61.27 -21.66 -20.04
CA LEU A 4 -60.10 -20.90 -20.50
C LEU A 4 -59.54 -20.05 -19.38
N GLY A 5 -60.39 -19.43 -18.55
CA GLY A 5 -59.96 -18.64 -17.39
C GLY A 5 -59.22 -19.47 -16.33
N VAL A 6 -59.74 -20.65 -16.02
CA VAL A 6 -59.09 -21.58 -15.08
C VAL A 6 -57.75 -22.07 -15.63
N ALA A 7 -57.65 -22.39 -16.92
CA ALA A 7 -56.36 -22.80 -17.52
C ALA A 7 -55.27 -21.70 -17.45
N VAL A 8 -55.65 -20.45 -17.74
CA VAL A 8 -54.73 -19.31 -17.62
C VAL A 8 -54.27 -19.11 -16.17
N PHE A 9 -55.18 -19.23 -15.21
CA PHE A 9 -54.85 -19.09 -13.79
C PHE A 9 -53.90 -20.19 -13.32
N LEU A 10 -54.07 -21.41 -13.82
CA LEU A 10 -53.23 -22.55 -13.49
C LEU A 10 -51.79 -22.37 -14.03
N VAL A 11 -51.66 -21.83 -15.26
CA VAL A 11 -50.35 -21.49 -15.84
C VAL A 11 -49.66 -20.39 -15.03
N LEU A 12 -50.38 -19.36 -14.60
CA LEU A 12 -49.84 -18.31 -13.74
C LEU A 12 -49.40 -18.85 -12.38
N ALA A 13 -50.21 -19.71 -11.76
CA ALA A 13 -49.85 -20.32 -10.48
C ALA A 13 -48.59 -21.19 -10.59
N LEU A 14 -48.46 -21.97 -11.67
CA LEU A 14 -47.26 -22.78 -11.94
C LEU A 14 -46.03 -21.89 -12.16
N LYS A 15 -46.18 -20.74 -12.85
CA LYS A 15 -45.10 -19.79 -13.06
C LYS A 15 -44.67 -19.10 -11.75
N LEU A 16 -45.64 -18.72 -10.92
CA LEU A 16 -45.36 -18.17 -9.59
C LEU A 16 -44.67 -19.19 -8.69
N TYR A 17 -45.11 -20.45 -8.69
CA TYR A 17 -44.45 -21.51 -7.96
C TYR A 17 -43.00 -21.70 -8.43
N GLN A 18 -42.73 -21.65 -9.73
CA GLN A 18 -41.40 -21.75 -10.28
C GLN A 18 -40.50 -20.56 -9.82
N LEU A 19 -41.03 -19.36 -9.86
CA LEU A 19 -40.26 -18.16 -9.49
C LEU A 19 -40.05 -18.06 -7.98
N GLN A 20 -41.10 -18.28 -7.17
CA GLN A 20 -41.06 -18.06 -5.73
C GLN A 20 -40.51 -19.24 -4.92
N ILE A 21 -40.53 -20.43 -5.44
CA ILE A 21 -40.08 -21.62 -4.71
C ILE A 21 -38.86 -22.25 -5.37
N LYS A 22 -38.89 -22.56 -6.67
CA LYS A 22 -37.76 -23.21 -7.32
C LYS A 22 -36.59 -22.29 -7.62
N GLN A 23 -36.86 -21.03 -7.90
CA GLN A 23 -35.84 -20.03 -8.25
C GLN A 23 -35.71 -18.94 -7.17
N HIS A 24 -36.26 -19.18 -5.97
CA HIS A 24 -36.19 -18.22 -4.86
C HIS A 24 -34.75 -17.80 -4.56
N ASP A 25 -33.89 -18.78 -4.30
CA ASP A 25 -32.49 -18.51 -3.91
C ASP A 25 -31.71 -17.75 -5.01
N TYR A 26 -31.98 -18.04 -6.27
CA TYR A 26 -31.37 -17.38 -7.40
C TYR A 26 -31.80 -15.91 -7.49
N TYR A 27 -33.11 -15.63 -7.38
CA TYR A 27 -33.60 -14.24 -7.45
C TYR A 27 -33.28 -13.45 -6.17
N GLN A 28 -33.27 -14.12 -5.02
CA GLN A 28 -32.85 -13.53 -3.75
C GLN A 28 -31.37 -13.13 -3.78
N SER A 29 -30.50 -14.01 -4.27
CA SER A 29 -29.07 -13.70 -4.46
C SER A 29 -28.88 -12.51 -5.40
N LYS A 30 -29.55 -12.50 -6.54
CA LYS A 30 -29.50 -11.36 -7.47
C LYS A 30 -30.04 -10.07 -6.89
N ALA A 31 -31.09 -10.13 -6.09
CA ALA A 31 -31.64 -8.95 -5.42
C ALA A 31 -30.65 -8.43 -4.35
N LEU A 32 -30.04 -9.32 -3.58
CA LEU A 32 -29.00 -8.95 -2.62
C LEU A 32 -27.81 -8.30 -3.31
N ASP A 33 -27.31 -8.87 -4.42
CA ASP A 33 -26.19 -8.28 -5.18
C ASP A 33 -26.51 -6.88 -5.72
N GLN A 34 -27.76 -6.60 -6.05
CA GLN A 34 -28.20 -5.29 -6.51
C GLN A 34 -28.52 -4.31 -5.38
N GLN A 35 -28.93 -4.80 -4.22
CA GLN A 35 -29.41 -4.01 -3.09
C GLN A 35 -28.35 -3.86 -1.97
N THR A 36 -27.20 -4.54 -2.07
CA THR A 36 -26.14 -4.40 -1.08
C THR A 36 -24.97 -3.62 -1.62
N ARG A 37 -24.36 -2.82 -0.75
CA ARG A 37 -23.05 -2.21 -0.94
C ARG A 37 -22.09 -2.85 0.06
N SER A 38 -20.97 -3.33 -0.45
CA SER A 38 -19.88 -3.80 0.41
C SER A 38 -18.83 -2.71 0.51
N THR A 39 -18.50 -2.32 1.74
CA THR A 39 -17.39 -1.40 2.03
C THR A 39 -16.31 -2.20 2.72
N VAL A 40 -15.11 -2.17 2.15
CA VAL A 40 -13.93 -2.83 2.73
C VAL A 40 -13.44 -2.00 3.92
N VAL A 41 -13.23 -2.65 5.06
CA VAL A 41 -12.60 -2.04 6.24
C VAL A 41 -11.14 -2.51 6.25
N THR A 42 -10.24 -1.63 5.86
CA THR A 42 -8.82 -1.94 5.77
C THR A 42 -8.24 -2.25 7.14
N ALA A 43 -7.52 -3.37 7.26
CA ALA A 43 -6.73 -3.68 8.45
C ALA A 43 -5.44 -2.85 8.44
N SER A 44 -5.00 -2.43 9.62
CA SER A 44 -3.68 -1.82 9.77
C SER A 44 -2.62 -2.92 9.80
N ARG A 45 -1.53 -2.71 9.06
CA ARG A 45 -0.37 -3.58 9.09
C ARG A 45 0.35 -3.47 10.43
N GLY A 46 0.78 -4.59 11.02
CA GLY A 46 1.46 -4.64 12.31
C GLY A 46 2.75 -3.82 12.34
N THR A 47 3.12 -3.33 13.50
CA THR A 47 4.29 -2.48 13.72
C THR A 47 5.55 -3.34 13.91
N ILE A 48 6.69 -2.90 13.38
CA ILE A 48 7.98 -3.54 13.61
C ILE A 48 8.74 -2.69 14.64
N TYR A 49 9.08 -3.31 15.76
CA TYR A 49 9.83 -2.70 16.87
C TYR A 49 11.25 -3.24 16.95
N ASP A 50 12.16 -2.43 17.45
CA ASP A 50 13.45 -2.89 17.94
C ASP A 50 13.29 -3.58 19.32
N ARG A 51 14.39 -4.12 19.87
CA ARG A 51 14.40 -4.77 21.19
C ARG A 51 14.01 -3.85 22.36
N ASN A 52 14.06 -2.54 22.17
CA ASN A 52 13.80 -1.52 23.18
C ASN A 52 12.40 -0.90 23.03
N GLY A 53 11.63 -1.35 22.04
CA GLY A 53 10.28 -0.83 21.74
C GLY A 53 10.28 0.43 20.87
N ASN A 54 11.38 0.75 20.18
CA ASN A 54 11.39 1.83 19.19
C ASN A 54 10.73 1.34 17.90
N GLU A 55 9.84 2.13 17.32
CA GLU A 55 9.14 1.82 16.08
C GLU A 55 10.08 1.97 14.88
N LEU A 56 10.38 0.85 14.20
CA LEU A 56 11.18 0.82 12.99
C LEU A 56 10.33 0.94 11.73
N ALA A 57 9.13 0.39 11.77
CA ALA A 57 8.12 0.53 10.72
C ALA A 57 6.73 0.56 11.34
N ALA A 58 5.91 1.54 11.00
CA ALA A 58 4.56 1.72 11.50
C ALA A 58 3.59 2.03 10.35
N SER A 59 2.30 1.75 10.55
CA SER A 59 1.25 2.14 9.61
C SER A 59 0.62 3.44 10.09
N ALA A 60 0.63 4.47 9.25
CA ALA A 60 -0.08 5.72 9.48
C ALA A 60 -1.36 5.75 8.64
N THR A 61 -2.42 6.35 9.18
CA THR A 61 -3.64 6.61 8.42
C THR A 61 -3.33 7.57 7.28
N ALA A 62 -3.77 7.21 6.09
CA ALA A 62 -3.65 8.01 4.89
C ALA A 62 -4.98 7.94 4.12
N GLU A 63 -5.12 8.71 3.07
CA GLU A 63 -6.32 8.67 2.26
C GLU A 63 -5.96 8.60 0.78
N THR A 64 -6.71 7.82 0.04
CA THR A 64 -6.60 7.73 -1.42
C THR A 64 -7.66 8.63 -2.04
N VAL A 65 -7.22 9.55 -2.92
CA VAL A 65 -8.11 10.44 -3.66
C VAL A 65 -8.45 9.80 -5.00
N PHE A 66 -9.74 9.62 -5.28
CA PHE A 66 -10.21 9.09 -6.55
C PHE A 66 -11.37 9.91 -7.13
N LEU A 67 -11.56 9.79 -8.44
CA LEU A 67 -12.64 10.43 -9.19
C LEU A 67 -13.69 9.39 -9.59
N SER A 68 -14.95 9.83 -9.64
CA SER A 68 -16.00 9.19 -10.41
C SER A 68 -16.27 10.03 -11.67
N PRO A 69 -15.57 9.79 -12.79
CA PRO A 69 -15.72 10.60 -14.01
C PRO A 69 -17.15 10.64 -14.53
N LYS A 70 -17.90 9.54 -14.32
CA LYS A 70 -19.32 9.48 -14.66
C LYS A 70 -20.14 10.52 -13.89
N GLU A 71 -19.97 10.57 -12.57
CA GLU A 71 -20.71 11.51 -11.71
C GLU A 71 -20.28 12.95 -11.98
N LEU A 72 -18.99 13.21 -12.20
CA LEU A 72 -18.48 14.52 -12.58
C LEU A 72 -19.07 15.01 -13.92
N ALA A 73 -19.23 14.10 -14.89
CA ALA A 73 -19.86 14.45 -16.17
C ALA A 73 -21.35 14.77 -16.00
N GLU A 74 -22.08 13.99 -15.18
CA GLU A 74 -23.49 14.23 -14.86
C GLU A 74 -23.67 15.55 -14.09
N GLU A 75 -22.73 15.92 -13.23
CA GLU A 75 -22.78 17.19 -12.49
C GLU A 75 -22.51 18.38 -13.38
N LEU A 76 -21.60 18.28 -14.33
CA LEU A 76 -21.31 19.36 -15.30
C LEU A 76 -22.48 19.70 -16.23
N GLU A 77 -23.45 18.80 -16.41
CA GLU A 77 -24.68 19.07 -17.16
C GLU A 77 -25.67 19.97 -16.38
N LYS A 78 -25.47 20.12 -15.06
CA LYS A 78 -26.35 20.93 -14.21
C LYS A 78 -26.00 22.42 -14.32
N PRO A 79 -26.99 23.33 -14.49
CA PRO A 79 -26.74 24.77 -14.66
C PRO A 79 -26.20 25.45 -13.38
N GLU A 80 -26.31 24.82 -12.25
CA GLU A 80 -25.90 25.33 -10.91
C GLU A 80 -24.41 25.01 -10.59
N THR A 81 -23.74 24.23 -11.44
CA THR A 81 -22.35 23.83 -11.22
C THR A 81 -21.40 25.03 -11.23
N LYS A 82 -20.63 25.22 -10.14
CA LYS A 82 -19.76 26.39 -9.93
C LYS A 82 -18.34 26.19 -10.45
N TRP A 83 -17.98 24.98 -10.88
CA TRP A 83 -16.65 24.59 -11.30
C TRP A 83 -16.61 24.10 -12.75
N THR A 84 -15.43 24.11 -13.36
CA THR A 84 -15.16 23.52 -14.68
C THR A 84 -14.10 22.41 -14.53
N LYS A 85 -13.99 21.54 -15.56
CA LYS A 85 -12.94 20.49 -15.57
C LYS A 85 -11.56 21.08 -15.37
N GLU A 86 -11.29 22.23 -16.01
CA GLU A 86 -10.00 22.92 -15.94
C GLU A 86 -9.74 23.50 -14.55
N SER A 87 -10.75 24.11 -13.90
CA SER A 87 -10.59 24.70 -12.57
C SER A 87 -10.40 23.61 -11.50
N LEU A 88 -11.17 22.53 -11.56
CA LEU A 88 -11.08 21.41 -10.63
C LEU A 88 -9.76 20.66 -10.80
N SER A 89 -9.38 20.34 -12.05
CA SER A 89 -8.10 19.65 -12.32
C SER A 89 -6.89 20.49 -11.91
N ALA A 90 -6.94 21.82 -12.10
CA ALA A 90 -5.86 22.71 -11.65
C ALA A 90 -5.74 22.73 -10.11
N GLY A 91 -6.87 22.83 -9.39
CA GLY A 91 -6.89 22.79 -7.93
C GLY A 91 -6.35 21.46 -7.38
N LEU A 92 -6.83 20.33 -7.91
CA LEU A 92 -6.35 19.02 -7.52
C LEU A 92 -4.88 18.81 -7.88
N SER A 93 -4.42 19.28 -9.04
CA SER A 93 -3.03 19.22 -9.48
C SER A 93 -2.11 19.95 -8.49
N GLN A 94 -2.50 21.13 -8.05
CA GLN A 94 -1.72 21.94 -7.11
C GLN A 94 -1.61 21.27 -5.73
N LEU A 95 -2.69 20.66 -5.23
CA LEU A 95 -2.71 20.01 -3.91
C LEU A 95 -2.03 18.64 -3.91
N LEU A 96 -2.24 17.85 -4.97
CA LEU A 96 -1.81 16.46 -5.04
C LEU A 96 -0.45 16.27 -5.71
N GLY A 97 0.10 17.30 -6.37
CA GLY A 97 1.37 17.21 -7.11
C GLY A 97 1.30 16.24 -8.32
N VAL A 98 0.11 16.07 -8.88
CA VAL A 98 -0.14 15.28 -10.12
C VAL A 98 -0.32 16.25 -11.26
N THR A 99 0.10 15.90 -12.47
CA THR A 99 -0.06 16.78 -13.63
C THR A 99 -1.53 17.01 -13.97
N GLN A 100 -1.88 18.26 -14.31
CA GLN A 100 -3.25 18.61 -14.65
C GLN A 100 -3.79 17.80 -15.84
N GLU A 101 -2.91 17.53 -16.82
CA GLU A 101 -3.24 16.76 -18.02
C GLU A 101 -3.67 15.33 -17.65
N SER A 102 -2.99 14.69 -16.70
CA SER A 102 -3.34 13.33 -16.24
C SER A 102 -4.72 13.31 -15.58
N ILE A 103 -5.05 14.33 -14.78
CA ILE A 103 -6.35 14.42 -14.12
C ILE A 103 -7.46 14.67 -15.17
N LEU A 104 -7.22 15.53 -16.14
CA LEU A 104 -8.17 15.78 -17.25
C LEU A 104 -8.41 14.50 -18.06
N GLU A 105 -7.35 13.75 -18.40
CA GLU A 105 -7.48 12.46 -19.11
C GLU A 105 -8.33 11.46 -18.32
N GLN A 106 -8.16 11.40 -17.00
CA GLN A 106 -9.00 10.56 -16.13
C GLN A 106 -10.47 11.03 -16.14
N MET A 107 -10.73 12.34 -16.09
CA MET A 107 -12.09 12.91 -16.15
C MET A 107 -12.81 12.65 -17.48
N GLU A 108 -12.09 12.38 -18.57
CA GLU A 108 -12.68 12.05 -19.88
C GLU A 108 -13.22 10.62 -19.95
N ARG A 109 -12.84 9.74 -19.01
CA ARG A 109 -13.30 8.34 -18.95
C ARG A 109 -14.69 8.23 -18.35
N THR A 110 -15.69 8.90 -18.91
CA THR A 110 -17.06 9.04 -18.36
C THR A 110 -17.80 7.72 -18.13
N TYR A 111 -17.29 6.58 -18.59
CA TYR A 111 -17.79 5.25 -18.28
C TYR A 111 -17.30 4.70 -16.93
N SER A 112 -16.24 5.29 -16.38
CA SER A 112 -15.61 4.84 -15.12
C SER A 112 -16.26 5.54 -13.92
N GLN A 113 -16.36 4.82 -12.80
CA GLN A 113 -16.81 5.34 -11.50
C GLN A 113 -15.67 5.39 -10.47
N TYR A 114 -14.48 4.90 -10.84
CA TYR A 114 -13.35 4.85 -9.94
C TYR A 114 -12.03 5.03 -10.72
N GLU A 115 -11.46 6.21 -10.64
CA GLU A 115 -10.15 6.56 -11.23
C GLU A 115 -9.28 7.18 -10.13
N VAL A 116 -8.21 6.50 -9.76
CA VAL A 116 -7.32 6.96 -8.68
C VAL A 116 -6.46 8.12 -9.18
N VAL A 117 -6.55 9.27 -8.50
CA VAL A 117 -5.72 10.46 -8.77
C VAL A 117 -4.42 10.38 -7.99
N LYS A 118 -4.52 10.10 -6.69
CA LYS A 118 -3.35 10.00 -5.82
C LYS A 118 -3.61 9.01 -4.70
N LEU A 119 -2.68 8.06 -4.54
CA LEU A 119 -2.68 7.12 -3.43
C LEU A 119 -2.06 7.76 -2.19
N ARG A 120 -2.63 7.46 -1.03
CA ARG A 120 -2.02 7.65 0.30
C ARG A 120 -1.50 9.05 0.56
N VAL A 121 -2.38 10.03 0.34
CA VAL A 121 -2.13 11.41 0.76
C VAL A 121 -2.17 11.50 2.30
N ASP A 122 -1.38 12.39 2.85
CA ASP A 122 -1.41 12.70 4.27
C ASP A 122 -2.70 13.45 4.66
N GLU A 123 -2.96 13.51 5.96
CA GLU A 123 -4.17 14.11 6.52
C GLU A 123 -4.31 15.60 6.15
N ASP A 124 -3.20 16.35 6.15
CA ASP A 124 -3.22 17.78 5.80
C ASP A 124 -3.62 17.98 4.34
N THR A 125 -3.04 17.20 3.43
CA THR A 125 -3.40 17.22 2.01
C THR A 125 -4.85 16.77 1.78
N ALA A 126 -5.29 15.72 2.48
CA ALA A 126 -6.67 15.24 2.39
C ALA A 126 -7.67 16.30 2.86
N ASN A 127 -7.36 17.02 3.96
CA ASN A 127 -8.19 18.12 4.45
C ASN A 127 -8.24 19.29 3.46
N ALA A 128 -7.11 19.67 2.85
CA ALA A 128 -7.08 20.69 1.82
C ALA A 128 -7.91 20.30 0.58
N VAL A 129 -7.90 19.02 0.19
CA VAL A 129 -8.77 18.51 -0.89
C VAL A 129 -10.23 18.64 -0.47
N ARG A 130 -10.62 18.25 0.76
CA ARG A 130 -12.00 18.40 1.26
C ARG A 130 -12.46 19.85 1.25
N GLU A 131 -11.63 20.79 1.65
CA GLU A 131 -11.94 22.23 1.59
C GLU A 131 -12.18 22.66 0.16
N LEU A 132 -11.30 22.28 -0.80
CA LEU A 132 -11.50 22.59 -2.22
C LEU A 132 -12.83 22.05 -2.75
N LEU A 133 -13.19 20.81 -2.37
CA LEU A 133 -14.45 20.18 -2.82
C LEU A 133 -15.68 20.86 -2.21
N ASN A 134 -15.63 21.18 -0.92
CA ASN A 134 -16.72 21.84 -0.21
C ASN A 134 -16.96 23.26 -0.71
N ASP A 135 -15.91 24.05 -0.91
CA ASP A 135 -15.99 25.44 -1.38
C ASP A 135 -16.61 25.55 -2.78
N ASN A 136 -16.38 24.54 -3.63
CA ASN A 136 -16.91 24.50 -4.99
C ASN A 136 -18.14 23.60 -5.13
N GLU A 137 -18.63 23.00 -4.04
CA GLU A 137 -19.78 22.07 -4.02
C GLU A 137 -19.60 20.92 -5.04
N VAL A 138 -18.38 20.34 -5.10
CA VAL A 138 -18.02 19.28 -6.06
C VAL A 138 -18.46 17.92 -5.56
N HIS A 139 -19.20 17.19 -6.39
CA HIS A 139 -19.50 15.77 -6.17
C HIS A 139 -18.81 14.94 -7.25
N GLY A 140 -18.43 13.70 -6.90
CA GLY A 140 -17.72 12.80 -7.82
C GLY A 140 -16.19 12.80 -7.63
N VAL A 141 -15.69 13.50 -6.59
CA VAL A 141 -14.33 13.33 -6.07
C VAL A 141 -14.45 12.81 -4.64
N TYR A 142 -13.76 11.74 -4.34
CA TYR A 142 -13.89 11.02 -3.08
C TYR A 142 -12.54 10.76 -2.45
N LEU A 143 -12.55 10.66 -1.12
CA LEU A 143 -11.41 10.25 -0.32
C LEU A 143 -11.77 8.95 0.40
N GLU A 144 -10.96 7.93 0.19
CA GLU A 144 -11.11 6.63 0.82
C GLU A 144 -9.97 6.40 1.82
N THR A 145 -10.32 5.93 3.02
CA THR A 145 -9.33 5.63 4.06
C THR A 145 -8.39 4.51 3.59
N ASP A 146 -7.10 4.77 3.67
CA ASP A 146 -6.01 3.85 3.33
C ASP A 146 -4.96 3.88 4.45
N ALA A 147 -3.98 3.00 4.39
CA ALA A 147 -2.87 2.94 5.33
C ALA A 147 -1.54 3.10 4.57
N LYS A 148 -0.72 4.06 5.01
CA LYS A 148 0.62 4.28 4.49
C LYS A 148 1.64 3.70 5.45
N ARG A 149 2.53 2.83 4.93
CA ARG A 149 3.68 2.37 5.68
C ARG A 149 4.70 3.49 5.81
N TYR A 150 5.16 3.71 7.01
CA TYR A 150 6.11 4.75 7.36
C TYR A 150 7.29 4.17 8.13
N TYR A 151 8.50 4.61 7.79
CA TYR A 151 9.75 4.18 8.38
C TYR A 151 10.41 5.38 9.06
N PRO A 152 10.25 5.56 10.39
CA PRO A 152 10.67 6.76 11.11
C PRO A 152 12.15 7.10 10.99
N TYR A 153 12.98 6.07 10.83
CA TYR A 153 14.43 6.21 10.73
C TYR A 153 14.96 6.22 9.29
N GLY A 154 14.07 6.29 8.28
CA GLY A 154 14.43 6.39 6.87
C GLY A 154 15.28 5.20 6.39
N SER A 155 16.60 5.38 6.32
CA SER A 155 17.51 4.37 5.78
C SER A 155 18.05 3.37 6.81
N LEU A 156 17.73 3.53 8.10
CA LEU A 156 18.26 2.65 9.15
C LEU A 156 17.75 1.22 8.99
N ALA A 157 18.67 0.26 8.99
CA ALA A 157 18.40 -1.17 8.80
C ALA A 157 17.59 -1.50 7.52
N ALA A 158 17.69 -0.66 6.49
CA ALA A 158 16.85 -0.76 5.29
C ALA A 158 16.82 -2.15 4.65
N HIS A 159 17.99 -2.80 4.54
CA HIS A 159 18.08 -4.13 3.95
C HIS A 159 17.55 -5.26 4.85
N VAL A 160 17.37 -5.00 6.14
CA VAL A 160 16.80 -5.95 7.11
C VAL A 160 15.29 -5.78 7.17
N ILE A 161 14.83 -4.56 7.42
CA ILE A 161 13.40 -4.25 7.52
C ILE A 161 12.72 -4.53 6.19
N GLY A 162 13.29 -4.04 5.08
CA GLY A 162 12.66 -4.09 3.78
C GLY A 162 11.55 -3.06 3.64
N PHE A 163 10.74 -3.18 2.61
CA PHE A 163 9.68 -2.23 2.31
C PHE A 163 8.45 -2.92 1.71
N VAL A 164 7.33 -2.19 1.74
CA VAL A 164 6.07 -2.61 1.13
C VAL A 164 5.86 -1.93 -0.22
N GLY A 165 5.14 -2.59 -1.10
CA GLY A 165 4.69 -2.05 -2.38
C GLY A 165 3.54 -1.05 -2.25
N THR A 166 3.07 -0.58 -3.40
CA THR A 166 1.91 0.33 -3.49
C THR A 166 0.60 -0.32 -3.09
N ASP A 167 0.54 -1.64 -3.07
CA ASP A 167 -0.59 -2.45 -2.60
C ASP A 167 -0.49 -2.85 -1.12
N ASN A 168 0.48 -2.29 -0.38
CA ASN A 168 0.80 -2.61 1.01
C ASN A 168 1.30 -4.04 1.25
N THR A 169 1.69 -4.77 0.20
CA THR A 169 2.33 -6.09 0.28
C THR A 169 3.83 -5.95 0.52
N GLY A 170 4.39 -6.74 1.42
CA GLY A 170 5.84 -6.77 1.69
C GLY A 170 6.61 -7.29 0.48
N LEU A 171 7.58 -6.51 -0.02
CA LEU A 171 8.36 -6.86 -1.20
C LEU A 171 9.76 -7.37 -0.85
N TYR A 172 10.37 -6.83 0.21
CA TYR A 172 11.73 -7.16 0.62
C TYR A 172 11.86 -7.24 2.14
N GLY A 173 12.95 -7.87 2.61
CA GLY A 173 13.34 -7.94 4.02
C GLY A 173 12.32 -8.65 4.90
N LEU A 174 12.21 -8.19 6.14
CA LEU A 174 11.26 -8.72 7.14
C LEU A 174 9.81 -8.42 6.77
N GLU A 175 9.55 -7.30 6.07
CA GLU A 175 8.22 -6.98 5.56
C GLU A 175 7.68 -8.09 4.64
N ALA A 176 8.54 -8.65 3.77
CA ALA A 176 8.14 -9.76 2.89
C ALA A 176 8.15 -11.10 3.61
N GLN A 177 9.11 -11.34 4.53
CA GLN A 177 9.27 -12.62 5.21
C GLN A 177 8.12 -12.90 6.18
N TYR A 178 7.60 -11.85 6.82
CA TYR A 178 6.51 -11.91 7.81
C TYR A 178 5.23 -11.27 7.28
N GLU A 179 5.00 -11.40 5.96
CA GLU A 179 3.81 -10.82 5.30
C GLU A 179 2.51 -11.33 5.92
N GLU A 180 2.41 -12.65 6.16
CA GLU A 180 1.19 -13.28 6.68
C GLU A 180 0.82 -12.77 8.08
N GLU A 181 1.84 -12.51 8.93
CA GLU A 181 1.66 -12.00 10.28
C GLU A 181 1.41 -10.49 10.29
N LEU A 182 2.16 -9.74 9.47
CA LEU A 182 2.11 -8.28 9.47
C LEU A 182 0.88 -7.72 8.75
N GLN A 183 0.38 -8.34 7.68
CA GLN A 183 -0.65 -7.76 6.80
C GLN A 183 -2.00 -7.58 7.50
N GLY A 184 -2.37 -8.50 8.41
CA GLY A 184 -3.69 -8.53 9.01
C GLY A 184 -4.78 -9.03 8.04
N GLN A 185 -6.02 -8.96 8.48
CA GLN A 185 -7.18 -9.39 7.71
C GLN A 185 -8.18 -8.25 7.56
N THR A 186 -8.46 -7.88 6.32
CA THR A 186 -9.45 -6.85 6.02
C THR A 186 -10.85 -7.29 6.42
N GLY A 187 -11.62 -6.38 6.99
CA GLY A 187 -13.03 -6.57 7.27
C GLY A 187 -13.91 -6.16 6.09
N LEU A 188 -15.18 -6.48 6.20
CA LEU A 188 -16.20 -6.14 5.22
C LEU A 188 -17.47 -5.68 5.91
N VAL A 189 -17.99 -4.53 5.55
CA VAL A 189 -19.32 -4.07 5.93
C VAL A 189 -20.23 -4.22 4.73
N VAL A 190 -21.23 -5.10 4.83
CA VAL A 190 -22.25 -5.27 3.82
C VAL A 190 -23.51 -4.56 4.29
N SER A 191 -23.89 -3.48 3.64
CA SER A 191 -25.08 -2.69 3.97
C SER A 191 -26.08 -2.69 2.81
N ALA A 192 -27.37 -2.61 3.15
CA ALA A 192 -28.42 -2.42 2.12
C ALA A 192 -28.31 -1.02 1.52
N LYS A 193 -28.52 -0.90 0.20
CA LYS A 193 -28.53 0.36 -0.55
C LYS A 193 -29.86 0.58 -1.25
N ASP A 194 -30.22 1.85 -1.46
CA ASP A 194 -31.33 2.25 -2.31
C ASP A 194 -30.94 2.15 -3.82
N ASN A 195 -31.90 2.43 -4.70
CA ASN A 195 -31.64 2.49 -6.14
C ASN A 195 -30.69 3.62 -6.57
N GLY A 196 -30.41 4.58 -5.70
CA GLY A 196 -29.43 5.64 -5.88
C GLY A 196 -28.03 5.29 -5.39
N GLY A 197 -27.87 4.10 -4.76
CA GLY A 197 -26.59 3.63 -4.20
C GLY A 197 -26.30 4.13 -2.78
N ASN A 198 -27.23 4.85 -2.12
CA ASN A 198 -27.08 5.33 -0.76
C ASN A 198 -27.38 4.19 0.23
N ALA A 199 -26.61 4.11 1.30
CA ALA A 199 -26.87 3.14 2.37
C ALA A 199 -28.23 3.39 3.02
N LEU A 200 -29.05 2.34 3.14
CA LEU A 200 -30.32 2.41 3.87
C LEU A 200 -30.05 2.20 5.36
N PRO A 201 -30.25 3.23 6.20
CA PRO A 201 -30.13 3.06 7.63
C PRO A 201 -31.24 2.10 8.11
N TYR A 202 -30.86 1.01 8.80
CA TYR A 202 -31.73 0.09 9.56
C TYR A 202 -32.25 -1.20 8.87
N GLU A 203 -31.95 -1.51 7.58
CA GLU A 203 -32.55 -2.71 7.01
C GLU A 203 -31.67 -3.96 7.00
N TYR A 204 -30.39 -3.86 6.72
CA TYR A 204 -29.48 -5.01 6.75
C TYR A 204 -28.03 -4.52 6.78
N GLU A 205 -27.34 -4.83 7.86
CA GLU A 205 -25.91 -4.57 7.99
C GLU A 205 -25.24 -5.82 8.55
N GLN A 206 -24.33 -6.39 7.77
CA GLN A 206 -23.49 -7.49 8.20
C GLN A 206 -22.06 -7.02 8.29
N TYR A 207 -21.53 -7.05 9.49
CA TYR A 207 -20.17 -6.63 9.80
C TYR A 207 -19.25 -7.85 9.95
N TYR A 208 -18.24 -7.90 9.12
CA TYR A 208 -17.11 -8.80 9.27
C TYR A 208 -15.95 -7.99 9.83
N ALA A 209 -15.54 -8.28 11.06
CA ALA A 209 -14.50 -7.53 11.73
C ALA A 209 -13.17 -7.61 10.97
N SER A 210 -12.49 -6.47 10.84
CA SER A 210 -11.08 -6.46 10.44
C SER A 210 -10.20 -6.87 11.63
N HIS A 211 -9.12 -7.57 11.35
CA HIS A 211 -8.10 -7.90 12.34
C HIS A 211 -6.79 -7.28 11.88
N ASN A 212 -6.24 -6.37 12.69
CA ASN A 212 -4.93 -5.79 12.42
C ASN A 212 -3.84 -6.87 12.40
N GLY A 213 -2.77 -6.62 11.66
CA GLY A 213 -1.61 -7.49 11.68
C GLY A 213 -0.94 -7.54 13.04
N ASP A 214 -0.22 -8.62 13.28
CA ASP A 214 0.56 -8.82 14.50
C ASP A 214 1.82 -7.95 14.48
N ASP A 215 2.22 -7.46 15.65
CA ASP A 215 3.44 -6.68 15.80
C ASP A 215 4.67 -7.59 15.87
N LEU A 216 5.77 -7.14 15.28
CA LEU A 216 7.03 -7.85 15.27
C LEU A 216 8.06 -7.15 16.14
N VAL A 217 8.59 -7.84 17.15
CA VAL A 217 9.69 -7.33 18.01
C VAL A 217 11.00 -7.99 17.61
N LEU A 218 11.96 -7.18 17.15
CA LEU A 218 13.26 -7.67 16.68
C LEU A 218 14.29 -7.73 17.82
N THR A 219 15.35 -8.47 17.58
CA THR A 219 16.55 -8.42 18.42
C THR A 219 17.47 -7.24 18.09
N LEU A 220 17.21 -6.53 16.98
CA LEU A 220 17.94 -5.33 16.59
C LEU A 220 17.89 -4.29 17.69
N ASP A 221 19.01 -3.58 17.86
CA ASP A 221 19.13 -2.42 18.74
C ASP A 221 19.42 -1.19 17.87
N THR A 222 18.53 -0.24 17.89
CA THR A 222 18.61 0.97 17.05
C THR A 222 19.93 1.73 17.24
N ASN A 223 20.46 1.79 18.47
CA ASN A 223 21.73 2.45 18.74
C ASN A 223 22.91 1.67 18.16
N VAL A 224 22.94 0.35 18.35
CA VAL A 224 23.97 -0.52 17.78
C VAL A 224 23.95 -0.44 16.26
N GLN A 225 22.76 -0.50 15.67
CA GLN A 225 22.54 -0.40 14.22
C GLN A 225 23.07 0.94 13.68
N TYR A 226 22.72 2.05 14.33
CA TYR A 226 23.17 3.40 13.92
C TYR A 226 24.69 3.51 13.90
N TYR A 227 25.37 3.10 14.97
CA TYR A 227 26.83 3.17 15.00
C TYR A 227 27.49 2.20 14.02
N LEU A 228 26.89 1.01 13.84
CA LEU A 228 27.38 0.03 12.86
C LEU A 228 27.31 0.63 11.45
N GLU A 229 26.18 1.20 11.05
CA GLU A 229 26.01 1.86 9.75
C GLU A 229 26.99 3.01 9.54
N LYS A 230 27.11 3.87 10.55
CA LYS A 230 28.02 5.01 10.51
C LYS A 230 29.45 4.57 10.24
N TYR A 231 29.97 3.62 11.01
CA TYR A 231 31.36 3.21 10.89
C TYR A 231 31.60 2.34 9.64
N VAL A 232 30.66 1.49 9.24
CA VAL A 232 30.78 0.73 7.99
C VAL A 232 30.80 1.69 6.79
N LYS A 233 29.97 2.74 6.80
CA LYS A 233 30.00 3.77 5.78
C LYS A 233 31.34 4.52 5.75
N GLU A 234 31.82 5.01 6.91
CA GLU A 234 33.08 5.72 7.00
C GLU A 234 34.26 4.86 6.48
N MET A 235 34.29 3.58 6.83
CA MET A 235 35.32 2.66 6.37
C MET A 235 35.19 2.35 4.87
N ALA A 236 33.99 2.15 4.37
CA ALA A 236 33.75 1.90 2.94
C ALA A 236 34.18 3.10 2.08
N ASP A 237 33.89 4.31 2.55
CA ASP A 237 34.29 5.56 1.87
C ASP A 237 35.81 5.78 1.95
N GLN A 238 36.41 5.56 3.13
CA GLN A 238 37.86 5.73 3.34
C GLN A 238 38.70 4.76 2.49
N PHE A 239 38.26 3.52 2.31
CA PHE A 239 38.98 2.49 1.55
C PHE A 239 38.44 2.34 0.12
N GLU A 240 37.58 3.26 -0.34
CA GLU A 240 36.99 3.26 -1.68
C GLU A 240 36.39 1.89 -2.08
N ALA A 241 35.66 1.28 -1.15
CA ALA A 241 35.09 -0.06 -1.34
C ALA A 241 34.11 -0.10 -2.50
N ALA A 242 34.58 -0.43 -3.72
CA ALA A 242 33.79 -0.37 -4.95
C ALA A 242 32.51 -1.21 -4.91
N ASN A 243 32.55 -2.36 -4.22
CA ASN A 243 31.41 -3.26 -4.09
C ASN A 243 30.57 -3.05 -2.83
N GLY A 244 30.89 -1.98 -2.07
CA GLY A 244 30.26 -1.69 -0.77
C GLY A 244 30.88 -2.51 0.37
N ALA A 245 30.19 -2.50 1.51
CA ALA A 245 30.63 -3.18 2.72
C ALA A 245 29.43 -3.76 3.49
N THR A 246 29.70 -4.76 4.33
CA THR A 246 28.71 -5.36 5.21
C THR A 246 29.25 -5.47 6.63
N GLY A 247 28.36 -5.45 7.62
CA GLY A 247 28.69 -5.66 9.01
C GLY A 247 27.54 -6.32 9.76
N ILE A 248 27.87 -7.24 10.68
CA ILE A 248 26.91 -7.91 11.55
C ILE A 248 27.44 -7.85 12.97
N VAL A 249 26.56 -7.44 13.90
CA VAL A 249 26.81 -7.51 15.35
C VAL A 249 25.84 -8.50 15.97
N MET A 250 26.36 -9.49 16.65
CA MET A 250 25.56 -10.57 17.25
C MET A 250 25.90 -10.71 18.73
N ASP A 251 24.90 -10.92 19.56
CA ASP A 251 25.08 -11.35 20.94
C ASP A 251 25.47 -12.84 20.98
N VAL A 252 26.67 -13.10 21.39
CA VAL A 252 27.23 -14.49 21.43
C VAL A 252 26.54 -15.42 22.43
N LYS A 253 25.77 -14.86 23.39
CA LYS A 253 25.07 -15.67 24.40
C LYS A 253 23.69 -16.12 23.92
N THR A 254 23.01 -15.28 23.20
CA THR A 254 21.63 -15.51 22.76
C THR A 254 21.53 -15.88 21.27
N GLY A 255 22.57 -15.56 20.49
CA GLY A 255 22.50 -15.63 19.01
C GLY A 255 21.71 -14.51 18.37
N GLY A 256 21.19 -13.56 19.17
CA GLY A 256 20.41 -12.44 18.65
C GLY A 256 21.25 -11.47 17.83
N VAL A 257 20.79 -11.11 16.64
CA VAL A 257 21.43 -10.09 15.80
C VAL A 257 21.03 -8.70 16.34
N LEU A 258 22.03 -7.96 16.83
CA LEU A 258 21.85 -6.61 17.37
C LEU A 258 21.95 -5.54 16.30
N GLY A 259 22.64 -5.82 15.21
CA GLY A 259 22.78 -4.93 14.06
C GLY A 259 23.25 -5.68 12.82
N MET A 260 22.73 -5.31 11.67
CA MET A 260 23.13 -5.83 10.37
C MET A 260 23.06 -4.71 9.33
N VAL A 261 24.17 -4.45 8.66
CA VAL A 261 24.28 -3.42 7.63
C VAL A 261 24.73 -3.99 6.31
N SER A 262 24.17 -3.46 5.24
CA SER A 262 24.66 -3.57 3.87
C SER A 262 24.80 -2.16 3.32
N TYR A 263 26.00 -1.78 2.91
CA TYR A 263 26.31 -0.46 2.36
C TYR A 263 26.65 -0.57 0.86
N PRO A 264 26.18 0.39 0.01
CA PRO A 264 25.33 1.53 0.32
C PRO A 264 23.91 1.12 0.71
N ASN A 265 23.28 1.92 1.60
CA ASN A 265 21.89 1.79 1.98
C ASN A 265 20.98 2.74 1.19
N TYR A 266 19.68 2.70 1.44
CA TYR A 266 18.66 3.52 0.77
C TYR A 266 17.55 3.90 1.73
N ASP A 267 16.77 4.96 1.39
CA ASP A 267 15.63 5.38 2.17
C ASP A 267 14.41 4.48 1.91
N LEU A 268 13.89 3.86 2.97
CA LEU A 268 12.71 2.98 2.90
C LEU A 268 11.43 3.74 2.51
N ASN A 269 11.31 5.01 2.90
CA ASN A 269 10.16 5.83 2.51
C ASN A 269 10.19 6.21 1.02
N ASN A 270 11.36 6.12 0.39
CA ASN A 270 11.57 6.44 -1.03
C ASN A 270 12.39 5.36 -1.76
N TYR A 271 12.05 4.11 -1.52
CA TYR A 271 12.79 2.93 -1.98
C TYR A 271 12.95 2.85 -3.51
N SER A 272 12.04 3.46 -4.27
CA SER A 272 12.08 3.47 -5.74
C SER A 272 13.16 4.38 -6.31
N GLU A 273 13.67 5.35 -5.53
CA GLU A 273 14.76 6.21 -5.94
C GLU A 273 16.11 5.52 -5.70
N VAL A 274 16.96 5.53 -6.72
CA VAL A 274 18.34 5.06 -6.55
C VAL A 274 19.13 6.15 -5.83
N SER A 275 19.65 5.85 -4.63
CA SER A 275 20.35 6.81 -3.79
C SER A 275 21.86 6.85 -4.02
N ASP A 276 22.48 5.72 -4.36
CA ASP A 276 23.93 5.60 -4.58
C ASP A 276 24.37 6.31 -5.88
N ALA A 277 25.36 7.20 -5.75
CA ALA A 277 25.87 8.01 -6.88
C ALA A 277 26.45 7.16 -8.02
N ARG A 278 27.04 6.01 -7.71
CA ARG A 278 27.62 5.11 -8.73
C ARG A 278 26.53 4.39 -9.52
N LEU A 279 25.47 3.99 -8.83
CA LEU A 279 24.30 3.38 -9.48
C LEU A 279 23.55 4.41 -10.33
N LYS A 280 23.45 5.67 -9.86
CA LYS A 280 22.89 6.79 -10.65
C LYS A 280 23.73 7.05 -11.93
N ALA A 281 25.04 7.11 -11.80
CA ALA A 281 25.91 7.33 -12.94
C ALA A 281 25.78 6.24 -14.02
N ALA A 282 25.60 4.98 -13.62
CA ALA A 282 25.38 3.87 -14.55
C ALA A 282 24.02 3.95 -15.27
N ILE A 283 23.04 4.61 -14.69
CA ILE A 283 21.75 4.89 -15.35
C ILE A 283 21.92 6.05 -16.32
N GLU A 284 22.61 7.12 -15.91
CA GLU A 284 22.83 8.34 -16.70
C GLU A 284 23.67 8.08 -17.96
N ASP A 285 24.69 7.23 -17.87
CA ASP A 285 25.55 6.85 -19.00
C ASP A 285 24.94 5.76 -19.89
N GLY A 286 23.77 5.22 -19.51
CA GLY A 286 23.06 4.19 -20.25
C GLY A 286 23.67 2.78 -20.17
N SER A 287 24.63 2.55 -19.28
CA SER A 287 25.26 1.23 -19.10
C SER A 287 24.39 0.23 -18.33
N ALA A 288 23.38 0.74 -17.60
CA ALA A 288 22.43 -0.10 -16.87
C ALA A 288 21.02 0.50 -16.84
N SER A 289 20.02 -0.36 -16.72
CA SER A 289 18.63 0.08 -16.56
C SER A 289 18.34 0.52 -15.12
N LEU A 290 17.33 1.40 -14.94
CA LEU A 290 16.86 1.79 -13.61
C LEU A 290 16.46 0.57 -12.78
N ALA A 291 15.71 -0.37 -13.36
CA ALA A 291 15.25 -1.57 -12.68
C ALA A 291 16.41 -2.44 -12.17
N ASP A 292 17.46 -2.63 -12.97
CA ASP A 292 18.65 -3.40 -12.55
C ASP A 292 19.37 -2.71 -11.39
N GLN A 293 19.44 -1.37 -11.39
CA GLN A 293 20.11 -0.64 -10.32
C GLN A 293 19.28 -0.63 -9.03
N GLN A 294 17.96 -0.57 -9.14
CA GLN A 294 17.06 -0.74 -7.99
C GLN A 294 17.23 -2.13 -7.35
N LEU A 295 17.22 -3.20 -8.15
CA LEU A 295 17.45 -4.57 -7.65
C LEU A 295 18.81 -4.72 -6.97
N ARG A 296 19.86 -4.07 -7.49
CA ARG A 296 21.18 -4.04 -6.84
C ARG A 296 21.17 -3.28 -5.53
N GLN A 297 20.44 -2.15 -5.45
CA GLN A 297 20.29 -1.35 -4.25
C GLN A 297 19.56 -2.10 -3.15
N TRP A 298 18.48 -2.81 -3.47
CA TRP A 298 17.67 -3.54 -2.49
C TRP A 298 18.30 -4.85 -1.99
N ARG A 299 19.34 -5.32 -2.70
CA ARG A 299 19.99 -6.59 -2.36
C ARG A 299 20.72 -6.51 -1.02
N ASN A 300 20.34 -7.37 -0.06
CA ASN A 300 21.07 -7.52 1.18
C ASN A 300 22.37 -8.31 0.94
N LYS A 301 23.49 -7.62 0.85
CA LYS A 301 24.80 -8.24 0.56
C LYS A 301 25.25 -9.18 1.69
N ALA A 302 24.88 -8.88 2.94
CA ALA A 302 25.23 -9.71 4.07
C ALA A 302 24.63 -11.12 4.00
N LEU A 303 23.48 -11.27 3.34
CA LEU A 303 22.75 -12.53 3.20
C LEU A 303 22.91 -13.18 1.81
N ASN A 304 23.04 -12.36 0.77
CA ASN A 304 22.92 -12.84 -0.61
C ASN A 304 24.24 -12.88 -1.39
N ASP A 305 25.32 -12.25 -0.87
CA ASP A 305 26.61 -12.24 -1.54
C ASP A 305 27.56 -13.28 -0.94
N THR A 306 28.34 -13.91 -1.80
CA THR A 306 29.39 -14.85 -1.40
C THR A 306 30.73 -14.13 -1.33
N TYR A 307 31.48 -14.40 -0.28
CA TYR A 307 32.83 -13.86 -0.08
C TYR A 307 33.85 -14.99 0.06
N ALA A 308 34.91 -14.94 -0.74
CA ALA A 308 36.00 -15.88 -0.65
C ALA A 308 36.94 -15.48 0.51
N VAL A 309 36.91 -16.25 1.61
CA VAL A 309 37.79 -16.00 2.75
C VAL A 309 39.22 -16.40 2.37
N SER A 310 40.18 -15.49 2.55
CA SER A 310 41.59 -15.80 2.36
C SER A 310 42.14 -16.69 3.48
N TYR A 311 42.73 -17.81 3.15
CA TYR A 311 43.36 -18.72 4.12
C TYR A 311 44.55 -18.10 4.89
N THR A 312 45.10 -16.99 4.45
CA THR A 312 46.27 -16.35 5.05
C THR A 312 46.02 -15.81 6.47
N HIS A 313 44.77 -15.58 6.85
CA HIS A 313 44.39 -15.08 8.17
C HIS A 313 43.79 -16.18 9.10
N LEU A 314 43.51 -17.37 8.55
CA LEU A 314 42.92 -18.48 9.31
C LEU A 314 43.96 -19.46 9.88
N THR A 315 45.21 -19.34 9.49
CA THR A 315 46.28 -20.13 10.15
C THR A 315 46.66 -19.48 11.47
N LEU A 316 46.15 -20.04 12.57
CA LEU A 316 46.72 -19.78 13.87
C LEU A 316 48.24 -20.04 13.76
N PRO A 317 49.10 -19.18 14.29
CA PRO A 317 50.53 -19.44 14.33
C PRO A 317 50.78 -20.69 15.18
N THR A 318 51.01 -21.79 14.53
CA THR A 318 51.36 -23.08 15.13
C THR A 318 52.81 -23.15 15.60
N ASN A 319 53.45 -22.01 15.79
CA ASN A 319 54.84 -21.94 16.26
C ASN A 319 54.95 -21.34 17.64
N SER A 320 54.57 -22.10 18.63
CA SER A 320 55.04 -21.95 19.99
C SER A 320 55.03 -23.30 20.72
N LEU A 321 55.89 -24.18 20.30
CA LEU A 321 56.43 -25.24 21.16
C LEU A 321 57.92 -25.40 20.90
#